data_0f11d896b89542a261dd3e265a08f106
#
_entry.id   0f11d896b89542a261dd3e265a08f106
#
_cell.length_a   1.000
_cell.length_b   1.000
_cell.length_c   1.000
_cell.angle_alpha   90.00
_cell.angle_beta   90.00
_cell.angle_gamma   90.00
#
_symmetry.space_group_name_H-M   'P 1'
#
loop_
_entity.id
_entity.type
_entity.pdbx_description
1 polymer ?
#
loop_
_entity_poly.entity_id
_entity_poly.type
_entity_poly.pdbx_seq_one_letter_code
_entity_poly.pdbx_strand_id
1 'polypeptide(L)'
;MYDGKITRSDKMETQETAQSKIKLMPKNISVNAQNRHIIGTDGYNQYVIAQNNKGEYGPSIVYGGILEAQALVDKYAGTGTANIKKGIWTRTEDIETDSIIGVVVNNLNGVEQLTANFKIHYSDDGTHIVPDYDISRR
;
A
#
# COMPACT_ATOMS: atom_id res chain seq x y z
N MET A 1 35.89 14.12 -11.60
CA MET A 1 35.19 13.88 -11.06
C MET A 1 34.66 14.12 -10.58
N TYR A 2 34.31 14.06 -10.54
CA TYR A 2 33.40 14.18 -9.84
C TYR A 2 33.40 14.08 -8.86
N ASP A 3 33.75 14.51 -8.76
CA ASP A 3 33.58 14.47 -7.79
C ASP A 3 32.96 14.04 -7.28
N GLY A 4 33.77 13.46 -7.05
CA GLY A 4 32.68 12.71 -6.65
C GLY A 4 31.51 13.17 -7.14
N LYS A 5 31.63 13.07 -8.05
CA LYS A 5 30.51 13.46 -8.50
C LYS A 5 29.66 12.45 -8.83
N ILE A 6 29.35 11.78 -7.97
CA ILE A 6 28.15 11.09 -8.24
C ILE A 6 27.19 12.08 -8.86
N THR A 7 26.72 11.76 -10.01
CA THR A 7 25.75 12.63 -10.65
C THR A 7 24.42 12.54 -9.92
N ARG A 8 23.61 13.55 -10.06
CA ARG A 8 22.31 13.54 -9.42
C ARG A 8 21.42 12.39 -9.93
N SER A 9 21.52 12.05 -11.20
CA SER A 9 20.70 10.98 -11.77
C SER A 9 20.99 9.61 -11.14
N ASP A 10 22.22 9.42 -10.62
CA ASP A 10 22.58 8.17 -9.97
C ASP A 10 21.82 7.97 -8.66
N LYS A 11 21.26 9.03 -8.10
CA LYS A 11 20.53 8.98 -6.84
C LYS A 11 19.03 8.93 -7.02
N MET A 12 18.55 9.04 -8.26
CA MET A 12 17.11 9.06 -8.52
C MET A 12 16.61 7.68 -8.84
N GLU A 13 15.48 7.34 -8.24
CA GLU A 13 14.86 6.06 -8.50
C GLU A 13 14.19 6.02 -9.85
N THR A 14 14.21 4.84 -10.45
CA THR A 14 13.41 4.48 -11.60
C THR A 14 12.56 3.29 -11.21
N GLN A 15 11.64 2.88 -12.09
CA GLN A 15 10.88 1.65 -11.83
C GLN A 15 11.81 0.47 -11.63
N GLU A 16 12.87 0.37 -12.44
CA GLU A 16 13.80 -0.74 -12.33
C GLU A 16 14.52 -0.75 -10.98
N THR A 17 15.03 0.38 -10.52
CA THR A 17 15.74 0.43 -9.24
C THR A 17 14.79 0.23 -8.06
N ALA A 18 13.59 0.80 -8.14
CA ALA A 18 12.59 0.62 -7.09
C ALA A 18 12.15 -0.84 -7.01
N GLN A 19 11.93 -1.51 -8.17
CA GLN A 19 11.56 -2.92 -8.17
C GLN A 19 12.68 -3.80 -7.62
N SER A 20 13.94 -3.43 -7.83
CA SER A 20 15.04 -4.14 -7.21
C SER A 20 15.01 -4.05 -5.70
N LYS A 21 14.62 -2.89 -5.17
CA LYS A 21 14.45 -2.72 -3.72
C LYS A 21 13.27 -3.52 -3.20
N ILE A 22 12.17 -3.57 -3.95
CA ILE A 22 11.00 -4.35 -3.58
C ILE A 22 11.36 -5.83 -3.40
N LYS A 23 12.23 -6.36 -4.28
CA LYS A 23 12.65 -7.76 -4.15
C LYS A 23 13.32 -8.04 -2.82
N LEU A 24 13.98 -7.07 -2.24
CA LEU A 24 14.72 -7.22 -0.99
C LEU A 24 13.89 -6.91 0.26
N MET A 25 12.70 -6.34 0.09
CA MET A 25 11.86 -5.99 1.23
C MET A 25 11.21 -7.22 1.84
N PRO A 26 10.96 -7.21 3.16
CA PRO A 26 10.17 -8.27 3.77
C PRO A 26 8.80 -8.36 3.12
N LYS A 27 8.30 -9.58 2.93
CA LYS A 27 6.98 -9.83 2.33
C LYS A 27 5.97 -10.33 3.34
N ASN A 28 6.39 -10.58 4.59
CA ASN A 28 5.47 -10.98 5.64
C ASN A 28 4.58 -9.80 6.02
N ILE A 29 3.31 -10.09 6.23
CA ILE A 29 2.35 -9.08 6.66
C ILE A 29 2.68 -8.60 8.06
N SER A 30 2.69 -7.27 8.24
CA SER A 30 2.69 -6.67 9.56
C SER A 30 1.26 -6.73 10.08
N VAL A 31 1.01 -7.60 11.07
CA VAL A 31 -0.33 -7.86 11.57
C VAL A 31 -0.97 -6.59 12.12
N ASN A 32 -0.23 -5.83 12.91
CA ASN A 32 -0.78 -4.61 13.49
C ASN A 32 -1.18 -3.59 12.44
N ALA A 33 -0.35 -3.40 11.42
CA ALA A 33 -0.66 -2.45 10.36
C ALA A 33 -1.83 -2.96 9.51
N GLN A 34 -1.85 -4.25 9.18
CA GLN A 34 -2.89 -4.81 8.34
C GLN A 34 -4.25 -4.82 9.04
N ASN A 35 -4.28 -5.05 10.34
CA ASN A 35 -5.54 -5.09 11.09
C ASN A 35 -6.30 -3.77 11.04
N ARG A 36 -5.63 -2.66 10.80
CA ARG A 36 -6.31 -1.36 10.64
C ARG A 36 -7.32 -1.39 9.48
N HIS A 37 -7.15 -2.32 8.54
CA HIS A 37 -7.99 -2.43 7.35
C HIS A 37 -8.79 -3.73 7.32
N ILE A 38 -8.87 -4.45 8.45
CA ILE A 38 -9.64 -5.70 8.55
C ILE A 38 -10.74 -5.49 9.59
N ILE A 39 -11.97 -5.44 9.10
CA ILE A 39 -13.13 -5.17 9.94
C ILE A 39 -13.26 -6.25 11.03
N GLY A 40 -13.64 -5.84 12.23
CA GLY A 40 -13.81 -6.77 13.35
C GLY A 40 -12.59 -6.94 14.23
N THR A 41 -11.47 -6.31 13.90
CA THR A 41 -10.27 -6.36 14.73
C THR A 41 -10.20 -5.13 15.64
N ASP A 42 -9.44 -5.26 16.74
CA ASP A 42 -9.20 -4.12 17.61
C ASP A 42 -8.48 -3.00 16.88
N GLY A 43 -7.51 -3.35 16.03
CA GLY A 43 -6.76 -2.36 15.26
C GLY A 43 -7.67 -1.56 14.34
N TYR A 44 -8.62 -2.21 13.69
CA TYR A 44 -9.60 -1.53 12.87
C TYR A 44 -10.45 -0.58 13.70
N ASN A 45 -10.97 -1.04 14.83
CA ASN A 45 -11.84 -0.22 15.69
C ASN A 45 -11.09 1.01 16.20
N GLN A 46 -9.84 0.84 16.61
CA GLN A 46 -9.02 1.97 17.07
C GLN A 46 -8.74 2.96 15.95
N TYR A 47 -8.53 2.45 14.74
CA TYR A 47 -8.27 3.32 13.59
C TYR A 47 -9.51 4.11 13.20
N VAL A 48 -10.70 3.49 13.26
CA VAL A 48 -11.96 4.20 13.04
C VAL A 48 -12.08 5.38 14.00
N ILE A 49 -11.78 5.14 15.28
CA ILE A 49 -11.85 6.20 16.28
C ILE A 49 -10.87 7.33 15.96
N ALA A 50 -9.63 6.97 15.60
CA ALA A 50 -8.63 7.95 15.26
C ALA A 50 -9.01 8.79 14.03
N GLN A 51 -9.59 8.15 13.01
CA GLN A 51 -10.07 8.84 11.82
C GLN A 51 -11.22 9.79 12.17
N ASN A 52 -12.19 9.32 12.96
CA ASN A 52 -13.33 10.13 13.35
C ASN A 52 -12.89 11.35 14.17
N ASN A 53 -11.88 11.19 15.02
CA ASN A 53 -11.36 12.30 15.81
C ASN A 53 -10.73 13.38 14.95
N LYS A 54 -10.28 13.04 13.74
CA LYS A 54 -9.77 14.01 12.78
C LYS A 54 -10.88 14.57 11.88
N GLY A 55 -12.11 14.12 12.04
CA GLY A 55 -13.20 14.49 11.15
C GLY A 55 -13.18 13.74 9.83
N GLU A 56 -12.56 12.56 9.79
CA GLU A 56 -12.43 11.76 8.58
C GLU A 56 -13.23 10.48 8.68
N TYR A 57 -13.56 9.92 7.50
CA TYR A 57 -14.19 8.61 7.36
C TYR A 57 -13.13 7.56 7.06
N GLY A 58 -13.53 6.32 7.05
CA GLY A 58 -12.65 5.20 6.77
C GLY A 58 -12.38 4.40 8.02
N PRO A 59 -11.45 3.49 7.96
CA PRO A 59 -10.49 3.20 6.88
C PRO A 59 -11.09 2.38 5.74
N SER A 60 -10.34 2.25 4.64
CA SER A 60 -10.67 1.29 3.59
C SER A 60 -10.51 -0.12 4.14
N ILE A 61 -11.22 -1.08 3.56
CA ILE A 61 -11.36 -2.43 4.13
C ILE A 61 -10.91 -3.48 3.13
N VAL A 62 -10.00 -4.36 3.56
CA VAL A 62 -9.60 -5.54 2.81
C VAL A 62 -10.56 -6.67 3.21
N TYR A 63 -11.07 -7.39 2.21
CA TYR A 63 -11.89 -8.56 2.48
C TYR A 63 -11.04 -9.73 2.97
N GLY A 64 -11.60 -10.53 3.86
CA GLY A 64 -10.89 -11.63 4.48
C GLY A 64 -10.06 -11.16 5.66
N GLY A 65 -9.05 -11.93 6.00
CA GLY A 65 -8.20 -11.64 7.14
C GLY A 65 -6.74 -11.57 6.75
N ILE A 66 -5.89 -11.82 7.74
CA ILE A 66 -4.43 -11.76 7.54
C ILE A 66 -3.97 -12.76 6.49
N LEU A 67 -4.53 -13.97 6.48
CA LEU A 67 -4.12 -14.98 5.51
C LEU A 67 -4.43 -14.56 4.08
N GLU A 68 -5.58 -13.94 3.86
CA GLU A 68 -5.96 -13.45 2.54
C GLU A 68 -5.06 -12.29 2.11
N ALA A 69 -4.75 -11.39 3.03
CA ALA A 69 -3.83 -10.29 2.74
C ALA A 69 -2.43 -10.82 2.39
N GLN A 70 -1.95 -11.81 3.14
CA GLN A 70 -0.66 -12.43 2.86
C GLN A 70 -0.65 -13.09 1.49
N ALA A 71 -1.73 -13.77 1.13
CA ALA A 71 -1.83 -14.42 -0.18
C ALA A 71 -1.74 -13.40 -1.31
N LEU A 72 -2.34 -12.22 -1.14
CA LEU A 72 -2.26 -11.16 -2.13
C LEU A 72 -0.85 -10.62 -2.27
N VAL A 73 -0.15 -10.42 -1.16
CA VAL A 73 1.26 -10.00 -1.21
C VAL A 73 2.10 -11.06 -1.91
N ASP A 74 1.92 -12.33 -1.53
CA ASP A 74 2.71 -13.43 -2.09
C ASP A 74 2.53 -13.52 -3.60
N LYS A 75 1.32 -13.26 -4.09
CA LYS A 75 1.00 -13.37 -5.51
C LYS A 75 1.45 -12.15 -6.30
N TYR A 76 1.31 -10.97 -5.75
CA TYR A 76 1.40 -9.74 -6.55
C TYR A 76 2.61 -8.87 -6.25
N ALA A 77 3.30 -9.05 -5.13
CA ALA A 77 4.44 -8.19 -4.80
C ALA A 77 5.47 -8.25 -5.93
N GLY A 78 5.89 -7.09 -6.40
CA GLY A 78 6.86 -6.98 -7.48
C GLY A 78 6.27 -7.02 -8.89
N THR A 79 4.95 -7.14 -9.02
CA THR A 79 4.31 -7.21 -10.34
C THR A 79 3.66 -5.91 -10.79
N GLY A 80 3.61 -4.93 -9.91
CA GLY A 80 2.90 -3.69 -10.18
C GLY A 80 3.82 -2.53 -10.51
N THR A 81 3.39 -1.34 -10.11
CA THR A 81 4.10 -0.09 -10.38
C THR A 81 4.56 0.51 -9.08
N ALA A 82 5.87 0.67 -8.92
CA ALA A 82 6.43 1.34 -7.74
C ALA A 82 6.10 2.83 -7.82
N ASN A 83 5.75 3.41 -6.68
CA ASN A 83 5.43 4.83 -6.61
C ASN A 83 6.69 5.63 -6.30
N ILE A 84 7.03 6.52 -7.22
CA ILE A 84 8.23 7.36 -7.12
C ILE A 84 7.80 8.81 -7.13
N LYS A 85 8.26 9.56 -6.14
CA LYS A 85 7.92 10.96 -6.01
C LYS A 85 9.20 11.75 -5.88
N LYS A 86 9.42 12.67 -6.83
CA LYS A 86 10.63 13.51 -6.86
C LYS A 86 11.90 12.65 -6.83
N GLY A 87 11.89 11.55 -7.58
CA GLY A 87 13.05 10.67 -7.67
C GLY A 87 13.25 9.74 -6.48
N ILE A 88 12.30 9.69 -5.55
CA ILE A 88 12.41 8.86 -4.35
C ILE A 88 11.27 7.86 -4.33
N TRP A 89 11.60 6.58 -4.16
CA TRP A 89 10.59 5.54 -3.99
C TRP A 89 9.89 5.73 -2.65
N THR A 90 8.56 5.81 -2.69
CA THR A 90 7.75 6.07 -1.49
C THR A 90 7.48 4.81 -0.68
N ARG A 91 8.14 3.70 -1.01
CA ARG A 91 8.00 2.38 -0.39
C ARG A 91 6.63 1.78 -0.59
N THR A 92 5.96 2.17 -1.66
CA THR A 92 4.66 1.60 -2.01
C THR A 92 4.68 1.10 -3.44
N GLU A 93 3.76 0.17 -3.72
CA GLU A 93 3.59 -0.41 -5.05
C GLU A 93 2.11 -0.50 -5.35
N ASP A 94 1.70 -0.02 -6.51
CA ASP A 94 0.31 -0.11 -6.96
C ASP A 94 0.09 -1.44 -7.66
N ILE A 95 -0.94 -2.17 -7.20
CA ILE A 95 -1.30 -3.47 -7.76
C ILE A 95 -2.72 -3.40 -8.31
N GLU A 96 -2.88 -3.93 -9.52
CA GLU A 96 -4.19 -4.10 -10.15
C GLU A 96 -4.47 -5.58 -10.28
N THR A 97 -5.66 -6.00 -9.88
CA THR A 97 -6.08 -7.39 -10.04
C THR A 97 -7.37 -7.43 -10.85
N ASP A 98 -7.86 -8.62 -11.13
CA ASP A 98 -9.11 -8.81 -11.87
C ASP A 98 -10.26 -9.24 -10.96
N SER A 99 -10.07 -9.23 -9.65
CA SER A 99 -11.09 -9.63 -8.69
C SER A 99 -11.20 -8.61 -7.57
N ILE A 100 -12.42 -8.35 -7.11
CA ILE A 100 -12.64 -7.43 -6.00
C ILE A 100 -11.90 -7.94 -4.76
N ILE A 101 -11.11 -7.08 -4.13
CA ILE A 101 -10.35 -7.42 -2.93
C ILE A 101 -10.80 -6.64 -1.69
N GLY A 102 -11.63 -5.64 -1.85
CA GLY A 102 -12.07 -4.84 -0.73
C GLY A 102 -12.84 -3.62 -1.13
N VAL A 103 -12.90 -2.66 -0.20
CA VAL A 103 -13.67 -1.43 -0.34
C VAL A 103 -12.76 -0.24 -0.07
N VAL A 104 -12.73 0.70 -0.99
CA VAL A 104 -12.11 2.00 -0.76
C VAL A 104 -13.15 2.91 -0.10
N VAL A 105 -12.76 3.57 0.98
CA VAL A 105 -13.63 4.55 1.65
C VAL A 105 -12.99 5.92 1.46
N ASN A 106 -13.77 6.84 0.91
CA ASN A 106 -13.33 8.22 0.76
C ASN A 106 -13.31 8.88 2.14
N ASN A 107 -12.13 9.35 2.56
CA ASN A 107 -11.99 9.86 3.92
C ASN A 107 -12.66 11.23 4.12
N LEU A 108 -13.05 11.91 3.05
CA LEU A 108 -13.69 13.21 3.15
C LEU A 108 -15.22 13.13 3.21
N ASN A 109 -15.82 12.17 2.51
CA ASN A 109 -17.28 12.08 2.43
C ASN A 109 -17.86 10.71 2.80
N GLY A 110 -17.01 9.71 3.05
CA GLY A 110 -17.44 8.38 3.45
C GLY A 110 -17.99 7.50 2.34
N VAL A 111 -17.94 7.95 1.09
CA VAL A 111 -18.44 7.14 -0.03
C VAL A 111 -17.58 5.91 -0.18
N GLU A 112 -18.22 4.75 -0.31
CA GLU A 112 -17.57 3.46 -0.44
C GLU A 112 -17.63 2.97 -1.87
N GLN A 113 -16.54 2.32 -2.31
CA GLN A 113 -16.47 1.78 -3.65
C GLN A 113 -15.71 0.46 -3.62
N LEU A 114 -16.30 -0.57 -4.20
CA LEU A 114 -15.63 -1.86 -4.38
C LEU A 114 -14.44 -1.68 -5.30
N THR A 115 -13.34 -2.38 -5.01
CA THR A 115 -12.14 -2.25 -5.81
C THR A 115 -11.39 -3.58 -5.93
N ALA A 116 -10.75 -3.76 -7.09
CA ALA A 116 -9.82 -4.84 -7.36
C ALA A 116 -8.37 -4.38 -7.22
N ASN A 117 -8.15 -3.14 -6.84
CA ASN A 117 -6.81 -2.56 -6.77
C ASN A 117 -6.40 -2.30 -5.34
N PHE A 118 -5.11 -2.40 -5.09
CA PHE A 118 -4.59 -2.09 -3.76
C PHE A 118 -3.16 -1.58 -3.88
N LYS A 119 -2.72 -0.97 -2.80
CA LYS A 119 -1.36 -0.49 -2.66
C LYS A 119 -0.67 -1.35 -1.61
N ILE A 120 0.52 -1.85 -1.94
CA ILE A 120 1.37 -2.52 -0.95
C ILE A 120 2.25 -1.46 -0.31
N HIS A 121 2.23 -1.41 1.02
CA HIS A 121 3.11 -0.55 1.80
C HIS A 121 4.22 -1.41 2.36
N TYR A 122 5.45 -1.16 1.93
CA TYR A 122 6.63 -1.91 2.36
C TYR A 122 7.30 -1.20 3.53
N SER A 123 7.75 -1.97 4.50
CA SER A 123 8.59 -1.44 5.58
C SER A 123 9.57 -2.51 6.03
N ASP A 124 10.57 -2.11 6.80
CA ASP A 124 11.56 -3.05 7.29
C ASP A 124 10.95 -4.07 8.26
N ASP A 125 9.79 -3.75 8.84
CA ASP A 125 9.11 -4.62 9.81
C ASP A 125 8.02 -5.49 9.18
N GLY A 126 7.82 -5.40 7.88
CA GLY A 126 6.78 -6.16 7.19
C GLY A 126 5.96 -5.27 6.28
N THR A 127 4.97 -5.88 5.63
CA THR A 127 4.14 -5.17 4.67
C THR A 127 2.70 -5.12 5.12
N HIS A 128 1.91 -4.23 4.49
CA HIS A 128 0.46 -4.33 4.58
C HIS A 128 -0.14 -3.78 3.29
N ILE A 129 -1.39 -4.15 3.02
CA ILE A 129 -2.07 -3.72 1.82
C ILE A 129 -3.27 -2.86 2.19
N VAL A 130 -3.53 -1.87 1.34
CA VAL A 130 -4.64 -0.95 1.51
C VAL A 130 -5.39 -0.86 0.18
N PRO A 131 -6.70 -1.11 0.17
CA PRO A 131 -7.47 -0.95 -1.06
C PRO A 131 -7.33 0.47 -1.61
N ASP A 132 -7.31 0.58 -2.92
CA ASP A 132 -7.12 1.86 -3.59
C ASP A 132 -8.04 1.96 -4.80
N TYR A 133 -8.22 3.17 -5.31
CA TYR A 133 -9.03 3.40 -6.49
C TYR A 133 -8.35 2.84 -7.74
N ASP A 134 -9.13 2.64 -8.78
CA ASP A 134 -8.58 2.30 -10.10
C ASP A 134 -7.59 3.38 -10.52
N ILE A 135 -6.52 2.97 -11.19
CA ILE A 135 -5.50 3.90 -11.65
C ILE A 135 -6.11 5.02 -12.51
N SER A 136 -7.08 4.69 -13.33
CA SER A 136 -7.75 5.67 -14.19
C SER A 136 -8.50 6.76 -13.42
N ARG A 137 -8.69 6.58 -12.12
CA ARG A 137 -9.45 7.51 -11.28
C ARG A 137 -8.60 8.24 -10.25
N ARG A 138 -7.30 8.06 -10.33
CA ARG A 138 -6.37 8.69 -9.38
C ARG A 138 -5.87 10.02 -9.86
#